data_c19b85fbc99318a1d0ffa92f22a23d84
#
_entry.id   c19b85fbc99318a1d0ffa92f22a23d84
#
_cell.length_a   1.000
_cell.length_b   1.000
_cell.length_c   1.000
_cell.angle_alpha   90.00
_cell.angle_beta   90.00
_cell.angle_gamma   90.00
#
_symmetry.space_group_name_H-M   'P 1'
#
loop_
_entity.id
_entity.type
_entity.pdbx_description
1 polymer ?
#
loop_
_entity_poly.entity_id
_entity_poly.type
_entity_poly.pdbx_seq_one_letter_code
_entity_poly.pdbx_strand_id
1 'polypeptide(L)'
;DKKWSENGHYYGIGAKYQANAIKSSLIFEAAQNKNIAATGNRNAKYGINYGLEWDLGAITPMFGYQYVWQDNGNKDHQFGLSAKAPVAGGTVKVGARYTFGKNDEAKANEEDKHNAWLIGAAYEYPLSKRTIVKSYAGYADGGKAWKDTAETKYNGYQLYLGLCHSF
;
A
#
# COMPACT_ATOMS: atom_id res chain seq x y z
N ASP A 1 31.78 -17.40 3.48
CA ASP A 1 31.12 -16.63 4.57
C ASP A 1 31.10 -15.16 4.18
N LYS A 2 29.90 -14.59 4.01
CA LYS A 2 29.74 -13.15 3.75
C LYS A 2 29.97 -12.38 5.05
N LYS A 3 30.75 -11.32 4.99
CA LYS A 3 30.92 -10.42 6.13
C LYS A 3 29.58 -9.75 6.47
N TRP A 4 29.31 -9.49 7.76
CA TRP A 4 28.09 -8.83 8.20
C TRP A 4 27.87 -7.48 7.47
N SER A 5 28.92 -6.73 7.18
CA SER A 5 28.90 -5.48 6.41
C SER A 5 28.48 -5.63 4.94
N GLU A 6 28.42 -6.86 4.43
CA GLU A 6 28.02 -7.17 3.05
C GLU A 6 26.55 -7.63 2.94
N ASN A 7 25.88 -7.86 4.06
CA ASN A 7 24.48 -8.25 4.10
C ASN A 7 23.56 -7.03 3.92
N GLY A 8 22.35 -7.28 3.44
CA GLY A 8 21.28 -6.31 3.51
C GLY A 8 20.79 -6.14 4.96
N HIS A 9 20.49 -4.93 5.34
CA HIS A 9 19.95 -4.59 6.66
C HIS A 9 18.60 -3.92 6.54
N TYR A 10 17.72 -4.27 7.44
CA TYR A 10 16.41 -3.62 7.57
C TYR A 10 16.27 -3.09 9.01
N TYR A 11 15.86 -1.86 9.12
CA TYR A 11 15.59 -1.19 10.38
C TYR A 11 14.18 -0.61 10.35
N GLY A 12 13.50 -0.68 11.47
CA GLY A 12 12.18 -0.08 11.62
C GLY A 12 11.97 0.39 13.05
N ILE A 13 11.34 1.52 13.18
CA ILE A 13 10.83 2.04 14.44
C ILE A 13 9.43 2.57 14.23
N GLY A 14 8.54 2.35 15.21
CA GLY A 14 7.18 2.82 15.11
C GLY A 14 6.58 3.18 16.44
N ALA A 15 5.62 4.08 16.38
CA ALA A 15 4.78 4.46 17.50
C ALA A 15 3.32 4.22 17.16
N LYS A 16 2.55 3.76 18.14
CA LYS A 16 1.10 3.63 18.06
C LYS A 16 0.46 4.46 19.16
N TYR A 17 -0.61 5.13 18.79
CA TYR A 17 -1.45 5.87 19.70
C TYR A 17 -2.87 5.33 19.61
N GLN A 18 -3.48 5.09 20.76
CA GLN A 18 -4.89 4.71 20.83
C GLN A 18 -5.53 5.42 22.03
N ALA A 19 -6.53 6.21 21.76
CA ALA A 19 -7.37 6.84 22.78
C ALA A 19 -8.79 6.95 22.28
N ASN A 20 -9.75 6.53 23.10
CA ASN A 20 -11.18 6.53 22.77
C ASN A 20 -11.44 5.93 21.37
N ALA A 21 -12.02 6.73 20.48
CA ALA A 21 -12.40 6.35 19.13
C ALA A 21 -11.24 6.41 18.11
N ILE A 22 -10.07 6.92 18.49
CA ILE A 22 -8.96 7.19 17.58
C ILE A 22 -7.85 6.17 17.77
N LYS A 23 -7.38 5.58 16.66
CA LYS A 23 -6.13 4.82 16.59
C LYS A 23 -5.25 5.43 15.52
N SER A 24 -3.98 5.64 15.84
CA SER A 24 -3.02 6.15 14.88
C SER A 24 -1.69 5.40 15.01
N SER A 25 -0.95 5.36 13.91
CA SER A 25 0.37 4.75 13.86
C SER A 25 1.30 5.57 13.00
N LEU A 26 2.55 5.67 13.41
CA LEU A 26 3.63 6.25 12.63
C LEU A 26 4.79 5.26 12.64
N ILE A 27 5.28 4.89 11.46
CA ILE A 27 6.37 3.91 11.31
C ILE A 27 7.40 4.51 10.37
N PHE A 28 8.66 4.45 10.77
CA PHE A 28 9.82 4.72 9.93
C PHE A 28 10.54 3.40 9.63
N GLU A 29 10.93 3.22 8.37
CA GLU A 29 11.62 2.02 7.89
C GLU A 29 12.80 2.40 7.03
N ALA A 30 13.87 1.62 7.12
CA ALA A 30 15.06 1.77 6.30
C ALA A 30 15.56 0.39 5.86
N ALA A 31 15.70 0.18 4.55
CA ALA A 31 16.29 -1.02 3.97
C ALA A 31 17.59 -0.64 3.27
N GLN A 32 18.70 -1.24 3.70
CA GLN A 32 20.04 -1.01 3.12
C GLN A 32 20.51 -2.31 2.47
N ASN A 33 20.62 -2.33 1.15
CA ASN A 33 21.15 -3.44 0.39
C ASN A 33 22.59 -3.11 -0.07
N LYS A 34 23.59 -3.69 0.61
CA LYS A 34 25.00 -3.50 0.22
C LYS A 34 25.48 -4.45 -0.87
N ASN A 35 24.71 -5.46 -1.23
CA ASN A 35 25.16 -6.59 -2.05
C ASN A 35 24.36 -6.84 -3.33
N ILE A 36 23.89 -5.81 -4.01
CA ILE A 36 23.52 -6.01 -5.42
C ILE A 36 24.76 -5.68 -6.28
N ALA A 37 25.83 -6.44 -6.06
CA ALA A 37 27.11 -6.26 -6.74
C ALA A 37 27.06 -6.55 -8.25
N ALA A 38 26.01 -7.21 -8.75
CA ALA A 38 25.87 -7.53 -10.17
C ALA A 38 25.32 -6.36 -11.01
N THR A 39 24.70 -5.35 -10.41
CA THR A 39 24.07 -4.22 -11.14
C THR A 39 24.58 -2.84 -10.71
N GLY A 40 25.50 -2.76 -9.76
CA GLY A 40 26.07 -1.47 -9.32
C GLY A 40 25.15 -0.61 -8.43
N ASN A 41 23.89 -0.93 -8.29
CA ASN A 41 22.92 -0.13 -7.55
C ASN A 41 22.82 -0.55 -6.09
N ARG A 42 23.47 0.23 -5.22
CA ARG A 42 23.45 0.09 -3.76
C ARG A 42 22.47 1.09 -3.12
N ASN A 43 21.24 1.15 -3.61
CA ASN A 43 20.32 2.18 -3.17
C ASN A 43 19.66 1.76 -1.85
N ALA A 44 19.89 2.52 -0.81
CA ALA A 44 19.09 2.43 0.40
C ALA A 44 17.68 2.94 0.10
N LYS A 45 16.70 2.28 0.69
CA LYS A 45 15.29 2.64 0.59
C LYS A 45 14.78 2.99 1.98
N TYR A 46 14.10 4.11 2.07
CA TYR A 46 13.52 4.61 3.30
C TYR A 46 12.01 4.80 3.14
N GLY A 47 11.29 4.68 4.22
CA GLY A 47 9.85 4.85 4.22
C GLY A 47 9.33 5.46 5.51
N ILE A 48 8.34 6.33 5.38
CA ILE A 48 7.50 6.80 6.48
C ILE A 48 6.08 6.37 6.17
N ASN A 49 5.45 5.71 7.12
CA ASN A 49 4.08 5.24 7.03
C ASN A 49 3.26 5.85 8.17
N TYR A 50 2.17 6.50 7.84
CA TYR A 50 1.21 7.03 8.79
C TYR A 50 -0.16 6.40 8.55
N GLY A 51 -0.83 5.99 9.61
CA GLY A 51 -2.18 5.45 9.60
C GLY A 51 -3.05 6.09 10.66
N LEU A 52 -4.30 6.36 10.31
CA LEU A 52 -5.34 6.86 11.20
C LEU A 52 -6.63 6.05 10.99
N GLU A 53 -7.21 5.60 12.08
CA GLU A 53 -8.56 5.01 12.15
C GLU A 53 -9.38 5.81 13.16
N TRP A 54 -10.58 6.20 12.79
CA TRP A 54 -11.51 6.93 13.65
C TRP A 54 -12.85 6.20 13.73
N ASP A 55 -13.14 5.60 14.87
CA ASP A 55 -14.41 4.93 15.12
C ASP A 55 -15.49 5.94 15.50
N LEU A 56 -16.43 6.17 14.59
CA LEU A 56 -17.59 7.04 14.78
C LEU A 56 -18.85 6.24 15.15
N GLY A 57 -18.72 4.95 15.47
CA GLY A 57 -19.81 4.04 15.79
C GLY A 57 -20.48 3.47 14.53
N ALA A 58 -21.22 4.28 13.78
CA ALA A 58 -21.91 3.84 12.56
C ALA A 58 -20.96 3.64 11.35
N ILE A 59 -19.83 4.34 11.33
CA ILE A 59 -18.81 4.25 10.28
C ILE A 59 -17.42 4.43 10.90
N THR A 60 -16.45 3.75 10.35
CA THR A 60 -15.04 3.91 10.73
C THR A 60 -14.25 4.35 9.51
N PRO A 61 -14.04 5.66 9.29
CA PRO A 61 -13.12 6.15 8.29
C PRO A 61 -11.66 5.85 8.68
N MET A 62 -10.84 5.62 7.68
CA MET A 62 -9.42 5.37 7.82
C MET A 62 -8.64 6.16 6.78
N PHE A 63 -7.52 6.72 7.17
CA PHE A 63 -6.58 7.40 6.32
C PHE A 63 -5.23 6.73 6.42
N GLY A 64 -4.54 6.59 5.31
CA GLY A 64 -3.17 6.12 5.23
C GLY A 64 -2.33 7.04 4.36
N TYR A 65 -1.12 7.29 4.80
CA TYR A 65 -0.12 7.99 4.01
C TYR A 65 1.20 7.24 4.07
N GLN A 66 1.85 7.06 2.92
CA GLN A 66 3.19 6.53 2.82
C GLN A 66 4.05 7.45 1.96
N TYR A 67 5.24 7.73 2.42
CA TYR A 67 6.30 8.34 1.64
C TYR A 67 7.50 7.42 1.62
N VAL A 68 7.95 7.08 0.41
CA VAL A 68 9.12 6.22 0.18
C VAL A 68 10.11 6.98 -0.67
N TRP A 69 11.40 6.91 -0.30
CA TRP A 69 12.47 7.48 -1.10
C TRP A 69 13.68 6.55 -1.13
N GLN A 70 14.49 6.71 -2.15
CA GLN A 70 15.71 5.94 -2.37
C GLN A 70 16.89 6.88 -2.63
N ASP A 71 18.09 6.42 -2.34
CA ASP A 71 19.32 7.22 -2.55
C ASP A 71 19.56 7.56 -4.03
N ASN A 72 18.97 6.83 -4.95
CA ASN A 72 19.00 7.10 -6.39
C ASN A 72 18.03 8.21 -6.85
N GLY A 73 17.38 8.89 -5.93
CA GLY A 73 16.45 9.97 -6.24
C GLY A 73 14.99 9.53 -6.48
N ASN A 74 14.67 8.24 -6.47
CA ASN A 74 13.29 7.78 -6.56
C ASN A 74 12.49 8.20 -5.34
N LYS A 75 11.31 8.76 -5.56
CA LYS A 75 10.39 9.25 -4.52
C LYS A 75 8.97 8.88 -4.87
N ASP A 76 8.26 8.31 -3.92
CA ASP A 76 6.87 7.88 -4.05
C ASP A 76 6.02 8.37 -2.89
N HIS A 77 4.89 8.96 -3.19
CA HIS A 77 3.85 9.30 -2.24
C HIS A 77 2.61 8.44 -2.50
N GLN A 78 2.05 7.89 -1.45
CA GLN A 78 0.83 7.13 -1.52
C GLN A 78 -0.16 7.63 -0.48
N PHE A 79 -1.37 7.91 -0.92
CA PHE A 79 -2.51 8.30 -0.08
C PHE A 79 -3.59 7.25 -0.18
N GLY A 80 -4.13 6.84 0.95
CA GLY A 80 -5.26 5.93 1.04
C GLY A 80 -6.38 6.52 1.88
N LEU A 81 -7.59 6.45 1.37
CA LEU A 81 -8.82 6.73 2.11
C LEU A 81 -9.69 5.49 2.06
N SER A 82 -10.20 5.08 3.19
CA SER A 82 -11.14 3.97 3.26
C SER A 82 -12.13 4.15 4.41
N ALA A 83 -13.20 3.41 4.34
CA ALA A 83 -14.17 3.35 5.42
C ALA A 83 -14.78 1.96 5.51
N LYS A 84 -15.19 1.57 6.72
CA LYS A 84 -16.01 0.38 6.97
C LYS A 84 -17.25 0.76 7.74
N ALA A 85 -18.34 0.08 7.47
CA ALA A 85 -19.62 0.25 8.17
C ALA A 85 -20.36 -1.08 8.26
N PRO A 86 -21.08 -1.34 9.36
CA PRO A 86 -22.01 -2.46 9.44
C PRO A 86 -23.22 -2.20 8.55
N VAL A 87 -23.57 -3.15 7.69
CA VAL A 87 -24.72 -3.07 6.78
C VAL A 87 -25.35 -4.45 6.64
N ALA A 88 -26.65 -4.55 6.84
CA ALA A 88 -27.44 -5.77 6.59
C ALA A 88 -26.83 -7.05 7.21
N GLY A 89 -26.36 -6.96 8.44
CA GLY A 89 -25.77 -8.10 9.16
C GLY A 89 -24.32 -8.42 8.79
N GLY A 90 -23.74 -7.74 7.83
CA GLY A 90 -22.34 -7.83 7.43
C GLY A 90 -21.59 -6.52 7.58
N THR A 91 -20.43 -6.44 6.96
CA THR A 91 -19.57 -5.24 6.94
C THR A 91 -19.24 -4.86 5.50
N VAL A 92 -19.63 -3.67 5.09
CA VAL A 92 -19.18 -3.03 3.87
C VAL A 92 -17.85 -2.33 4.14
N LYS A 93 -16.92 -2.46 3.21
CA LYS A 93 -15.63 -1.75 3.19
C LYS A 93 -15.47 -1.09 1.83
N VAL A 94 -15.11 0.18 1.81
CA VAL A 94 -14.81 0.91 0.58
C VAL A 94 -13.47 1.60 0.73
N GLY A 95 -12.76 1.77 -0.37
CA GLY A 95 -11.47 2.46 -0.30
C GLY A 95 -10.97 2.91 -1.66
N ALA A 96 -10.13 3.92 -1.61
CA ALA A 96 -9.40 4.43 -2.75
C ALA A 96 -7.93 4.67 -2.35
N ARG A 97 -7.02 4.48 -3.29
CA ARG A 97 -5.60 4.77 -3.13
C ARG A 97 -5.10 5.52 -4.34
N TYR A 98 -4.30 6.55 -4.11
CA TYR A 98 -3.58 7.28 -5.13
C TYR A 98 -2.10 7.26 -4.81
N THR A 99 -1.29 6.91 -5.80
CA THR A 99 0.16 6.91 -5.71
C THR A 99 0.71 7.81 -6.80
N PHE A 100 1.70 8.63 -6.48
CA PHE A 100 2.46 9.39 -7.46
C PHE A 100 3.90 9.49 -7.02
N GLY A 101 4.79 9.62 -7.96
CA GLY A 101 6.21 9.66 -7.67
C GLY A 101 7.03 10.18 -8.84
N LYS A 102 8.33 10.25 -8.58
CA LYS A 102 9.34 10.69 -9.53
C LYS A 102 10.53 9.75 -9.50
N ASN A 103 11.07 9.48 -10.66
CA ASN A 103 12.33 8.75 -10.84
C ASN A 103 13.40 9.71 -11.39
N ASP A 104 14.30 10.17 -10.53
CA ASP A 104 15.37 11.12 -10.90
C ASP A 104 16.47 10.45 -11.77
N GLU A 105 16.49 9.12 -11.89
CA GLU A 105 17.41 8.35 -12.77
C GLU A 105 16.80 7.99 -14.12
N ALA A 106 15.57 8.45 -14.41
CA ALA A 106 14.94 8.20 -15.71
C ALA A 106 15.82 8.78 -16.84
N LYS A 107 16.01 7.99 -17.90
CA LYS A 107 16.76 8.43 -19.07
C LYS A 107 15.99 9.50 -19.84
N ALA A 108 16.67 10.24 -20.68
CA ALA A 108 16.10 11.38 -21.42
C ALA A 108 14.83 11.09 -22.24
N ASN A 109 14.57 9.82 -22.56
CA ASN A 109 13.39 9.38 -23.29
C ASN A 109 12.40 8.56 -22.43
N GLU A 110 12.60 8.50 -21.12
CA GLU A 110 11.72 7.80 -20.18
C GLU A 110 10.89 8.81 -19.39
N GLU A 111 9.66 8.44 -19.05
CA GLU A 111 8.84 9.23 -18.13
C GLU A 111 9.48 9.22 -16.73
N ASP A 112 9.84 10.41 -16.25
CA ASP A 112 10.40 10.62 -14.92
C ASP A 112 9.33 10.62 -13.81
N LYS A 113 8.06 10.76 -14.17
CA LYS A 113 6.92 10.81 -13.26
C LYS A 113 5.97 9.65 -13.50
N HIS A 114 5.46 9.11 -12.43
CA HIS A 114 4.43 8.09 -12.47
C HIS A 114 3.28 8.40 -11.53
N ASN A 115 2.13 7.88 -11.84
CA ASN A 115 0.98 7.88 -10.97
C ASN A 115 0.17 6.59 -11.16
N ALA A 116 -0.51 6.21 -10.12
CA ALA A 116 -1.43 5.08 -10.14
C ALA A 116 -2.57 5.34 -9.17
N TRP A 117 -3.73 4.77 -9.45
CA TRP A 117 -4.84 4.84 -8.53
C TRP A 117 -5.62 3.52 -8.53
N LEU A 118 -6.27 3.26 -7.44
CA LEU A 118 -7.21 2.16 -7.33
C LEU A 118 -8.40 2.57 -6.47
N ILE A 119 -9.54 1.97 -6.79
CA ILE A 119 -10.74 2.00 -5.96
C ILE A 119 -11.24 0.58 -5.76
N GLY A 120 -11.89 0.34 -4.63
CA GLY A 120 -12.48 -0.97 -4.37
C GLY A 120 -13.54 -0.92 -3.29
N ALA A 121 -14.39 -1.93 -3.35
CA ALA A 121 -15.42 -2.18 -2.35
C ALA A 121 -15.42 -3.67 -2.00
N ALA A 122 -15.70 -3.97 -0.75
CA ALA A 122 -15.84 -5.32 -0.25
C ALA A 122 -17.07 -5.44 0.65
N TYR A 123 -17.64 -6.63 0.68
CA TYR A 123 -18.68 -6.98 1.65
C TYR A 123 -18.32 -8.31 2.30
N GLU A 124 -18.30 -8.31 3.62
CA GLU A 124 -18.03 -9.49 4.44
C GLU A 124 -19.31 -9.83 5.21
N TYR A 125 -19.82 -11.03 5.02
CA TYR A 125 -21.04 -11.50 5.68
C TYR A 125 -20.74 -12.74 6.54
N PRO A 126 -20.94 -12.68 7.87
CA PRO A 126 -20.75 -13.83 8.74
C PRO A 126 -21.92 -14.82 8.58
N LEU A 127 -21.66 -16.00 8.06
CA LEU A 127 -22.63 -17.12 8.05
C LEU A 127 -22.72 -17.81 9.40
N SER A 128 -21.63 -17.82 10.16
CA SER A 128 -21.52 -18.34 11.51
C SER A 128 -20.35 -17.71 12.27
N LYS A 129 -20.16 -18.09 13.54
CA LYS A 129 -18.99 -17.64 14.32
C LYS A 129 -17.65 -18.02 13.69
N ARG A 130 -17.63 -19.02 12.80
CA ARG A 130 -16.42 -19.55 12.18
C ARG A 130 -16.39 -19.42 10.66
N THR A 131 -17.47 -18.93 10.03
CA THR A 131 -17.58 -18.90 8.56
C THR A 131 -18.02 -17.53 8.08
N ILE A 132 -17.24 -16.96 7.18
CA ILE A 132 -17.48 -15.63 6.59
C ILE A 132 -17.45 -15.77 5.07
N VAL A 133 -18.47 -15.25 4.39
CA VAL A 133 -18.42 -15.00 2.95
C VAL A 133 -17.78 -13.64 2.73
N LYS A 134 -16.82 -13.58 1.82
CA LYS A 134 -16.14 -12.34 1.41
C LYS A 134 -16.34 -12.12 -0.07
N SER A 135 -16.78 -10.93 -0.42
CA SER A 135 -16.83 -10.47 -1.80
C SER A 135 -16.02 -9.18 -1.94
N TYR A 136 -15.39 -8.99 -3.08
CA TYR A 136 -14.60 -7.81 -3.38
C TYR A 136 -14.76 -7.48 -4.87
N ALA A 137 -14.86 -6.18 -5.16
CA ALA A 137 -14.76 -5.62 -6.49
C ALA A 137 -13.81 -4.43 -6.46
N GLY A 138 -12.90 -4.36 -7.41
CA GLY A 138 -11.95 -3.26 -7.49
C GLY A 138 -11.49 -3.00 -8.91
N TYR A 139 -11.02 -1.78 -9.12
CA TYR A 139 -10.40 -1.33 -10.36
C TYR A 139 -9.12 -0.57 -10.05
N ALA A 140 -8.11 -0.78 -10.85
CA ALA A 140 -6.83 -0.10 -10.75
C ALA A 140 -6.39 0.43 -12.12
N ASP A 141 -5.77 1.60 -12.13
CA ASP A 141 -5.07 2.18 -13.28
C ASP A 141 -3.64 2.53 -12.88
N GLY A 142 -2.67 1.92 -13.54
CA GLY A 142 -1.24 2.10 -13.28
C GLY A 142 -0.64 3.40 -13.79
N GLY A 143 -1.43 4.25 -14.42
CA GLY A 143 -0.99 5.59 -14.84
C GLY A 143 0.04 5.61 -15.97
N LYS A 144 0.79 6.72 -16.06
CA LYS A 144 1.69 7.01 -17.18
C LYS A 144 2.90 6.10 -17.26
N ALA A 145 3.64 5.92 -16.19
CA ALA A 145 4.90 5.18 -16.19
C ALA A 145 4.75 3.70 -16.56
N TRP A 146 3.58 3.14 -16.32
CA TRP A 146 3.27 1.77 -16.70
C TRP A 146 2.69 1.66 -18.10
N LYS A 147 2.33 2.76 -18.73
CA LYS A 147 1.78 2.80 -20.10
C LYS A 147 2.86 2.91 -21.17
N ASP A 148 4.11 3.17 -20.80
CA ASP A 148 5.11 3.69 -21.72
C ASP A 148 5.95 2.63 -22.44
N THR A 149 5.84 1.38 -22.11
CA THR A 149 6.46 0.33 -22.88
C THR A 149 5.43 -0.34 -23.78
N ALA A 150 5.29 0.19 -24.99
CA ALA A 150 4.63 -0.46 -26.10
C ALA A 150 3.25 -1.09 -25.80
N GLU A 151 2.21 -0.26 -25.78
CA GLU A 151 0.81 -0.68 -25.86
C GLU A 151 0.19 -1.43 -24.66
N THR A 152 0.93 -1.73 -23.62
CA THR A 152 0.38 -2.42 -22.44
C THR A 152 -0.26 -1.41 -21.48
N LYS A 153 -1.57 -1.33 -21.49
CA LYS A 153 -2.33 -0.59 -20.47
C LYS A 153 -2.35 -1.40 -19.19
N TYR A 154 -1.67 -0.94 -18.15
CA TYR A 154 -1.72 -1.55 -16.82
C TYR A 154 -2.94 -1.07 -16.02
N ASN A 155 -4.11 -1.33 -16.57
CA ASN A 155 -5.37 -1.09 -15.89
C ASN A 155 -6.22 -2.36 -15.90
N GLY A 156 -7.05 -2.52 -14.90
CA GLY A 156 -7.89 -3.69 -14.82
C GLY A 156 -8.82 -3.69 -13.63
N TYR A 157 -9.74 -4.60 -13.68
CA TYR A 157 -10.66 -4.88 -12.58
C TYR A 157 -10.38 -6.25 -11.98
N GLN A 158 -10.73 -6.39 -10.71
CA GLN A 158 -10.70 -7.66 -10.00
C GLN A 158 -12.04 -7.87 -9.31
N LEU A 159 -12.57 -9.08 -9.46
CA LEU A 159 -13.73 -9.56 -8.73
C LEU A 159 -13.31 -10.78 -7.92
N TYR A 160 -13.74 -10.85 -6.70
CA TYR A 160 -13.48 -11.98 -5.82
C TYR A 160 -14.74 -12.33 -5.03
N LEU A 161 -15.00 -13.63 -4.94
CA LEU A 161 -15.99 -14.22 -4.03
C LEU A 161 -15.34 -15.42 -3.36
N GLY A 162 -15.37 -15.46 -2.06
CA GLY A 162 -14.73 -16.54 -1.30
C GLY A 162 -15.41 -16.80 0.03
N LEU A 163 -15.08 -17.96 0.58
CA LEU A 163 -15.53 -18.41 1.89
C LEU A 163 -14.29 -18.62 2.77
N CYS A 164 -14.30 -18.03 3.95
CA CYS A 164 -13.28 -18.20 4.96
C CYS A 164 -13.86 -18.98 6.13
N HIS A 165 -13.28 -20.12 6.46
CA HIS A 165 -13.69 -20.95 7.60
C HIS A 165 -12.52 -21.15 8.56
N SER A 166 -12.76 -20.95 9.85
CA SER A 166 -11.79 -21.20 10.93
C SER A 166 -12.15 -22.51 11.64
N PHE A 167 -11.18 -23.40 11.75
CA PHE A 167 -11.31 -24.70 12.44
C PHE A 167 -11.10 -24.58 13.96
#